data_16a5ec679499d51de8aa8c6cee59bb9c
#
_entry.id   16a5ec679499d51de8aa8c6cee59bb9c
#
_cell.length_a   1.000
_cell.length_b   1.000
_cell.length_c   1.000
_cell.angle_alpha   90.00
_cell.angle_beta   90.00
_cell.angle_gamma   90.00
#
_symmetry.space_group_name_H-M   'P 1'
#
loop_
_entity.id
_entity.type
_entity.pdbx_description
1 polymer ?
#
loop_
_entity_poly.entity_id
_entity_poly.type
_entity_poly.pdbx_seq_one_letter_code
_entity_poly.pdbx_strand_id
1 'polypeptide(L)'
;MVQIYRTKQRQQQSVVQEVTITSLDLHGQGVGRSNGLVCFVPGALPGERVTARLTAKGKVASGRLQGRVETSSERIAPRCDYVGRCGGCQLQHLAAPRQLYYKEAALKDELSRAGIEVGAWQPPLTGPAFGYRRTMRLAIHQGQLGLRAVGSQNIIPINHCEVADPALARLLPSLQELLATLKGHRLLGHLELLHLPPHTAALWRLTGKLPKGDLEKLIAWAQSQDVALYTQQEAIAQHWPEAPVSLGYPLDGLALGVGPADFIQVNGAINTAMVAQAMAWLAPTKTERVLDAYSGLGNFSLPLCKRAKAVVAVEGVAAMTARNQANAKANGLDNLDAQTLNLDDPDAVQALLASGFDAALLDPARPGAQVLCQALAAGSGPGRVLYVSCNPATWKRDAALLIDGGYRLVQLGLMDMFSQTAHVELMALFIREG
;
A
#
# COMPACT_ATOMS: atom_id res chain seq x y z
N MET A 1 47.26 -6.93 -18.72
CA MET A 1 46.82 -5.78 -17.91
C MET A 1 45.50 -5.29 -18.51
N VAL A 2 44.40 -5.54 -17.84
CA VAL A 2 43.04 -5.07 -18.24
C VAL A 2 42.86 -3.69 -17.65
N GLN A 3 42.81 -2.65 -18.45
CA GLN A 3 42.52 -1.28 -18.04
C GLN A 3 41.01 -1.17 -17.72
N ILE A 4 40.66 -1.13 -16.42
CA ILE A 4 39.30 -0.85 -15.97
C ILE A 4 39.06 0.65 -16.15
N TYR A 5 38.33 1.02 -17.19
CA TYR A 5 37.80 2.38 -17.35
C TYR A 5 36.74 2.65 -16.26
N ARG A 6 37.13 3.31 -15.17
CA ARG A 6 36.20 3.97 -14.27
C ARG A 6 35.66 5.22 -14.99
N THR A 7 34.42 5.16 -15.44
CA THR A 7 33.67 6.35 -15.89
C THR A 7 33.71 7.37 -14.75
N LYS A 8 34.36 8.53 -14.97
CA LYS A 8 34.29 9.67 -14.07
C LYS A 8 32.81 10.05 -13.94
N GLN A 9 32.20 9.79 -12.77
CA GLN A 9 30.92 10.40 -12.42
C GLN A 9 31.12 11.93 -12.49
N ARG A 10 30.53 12.56 -13.50
CA ARG A 10 30.43 14.02 -13.60
C ARG A 10 29.78 14.47 -12.29
N GLN A 11 30.53 15.21 -11.44
CA GLN A 11 29.95 15.85 -10.27
C GLN A 11 28.82 16.76 -10.77
N GLN A 12 27.59 16.36 -10.46
CA GLN A 12 26.41 17.18 -10.79
C GLN A 12 26.53 18.45 -9.94
N GLN A 13 26.76 19.58 -10.60
CA GLN A 13 26.81 20.87 -9.93
C GLN A 13 25.42 21.15 -9.33
N SER A 14 25.34 21.29 -8.01
CA SER A 14 24.15 21.68 -7.31
C SER A 14 24.19 23.19 -7.05
N VAL A 15 23.12 23.89 -7.40
CA VAL A 15 22.98 25.35 -7.24
C VAL A 15 21.80 25.67 -6.36
N VAL A 16 21.93 26.64 -5.45
CA VAL A 16 20.80 27.15 -4.66
C VAL A 16 20.08 28.19 -5.48
N GLN A 17 18.76 28.00 -5.66
CA GLN A 17 17.92 28.88 -6.45
C GLN A 17 16.54 29.06 -5.81
N GLU A 18 15.87 30.14 -6.15
CA GLU A 18 14.45 30.33 -5.85
C GLU A 18 13.60 29.56 -6.86
N VAL A 19 12.52 28.93 -6.35
CA VAL A 19 11.54 28.19 -7.14
C VAL A 19 10.15 28.58 -6.66
N THR A 20 9.29 29.04 -7.56
CA THR A 20 7.87 29.22 -7.29
C THR A 20 7.16 27.89 -7.55
N ILE A 21 6.46 27.38 -6.55
CA ILE A 21 5.76 26.09 -6.60
C ILE A 21 4.33 26.32 -7.09
N THR A 22 3.95 25.63 -8.14
CA THR A 22 2.64 25.78 -8.81
C THR A 22 1.69 24.59 -8.62
N SER A 23 2.23 23.39 -8.38
CA SER A 23 1.44 22.16 -8.20
C SER A 23 2.16 21.15 -7.31
N LEU A 24 1.51 20.03 -7.01
CA LEU A 24 2.15 18.83 -6.48
C LEU A 24 2.15 17.72 -7.55
N ASP A 25 3.18 16.88 -7.55
CA ASP A 25 3.19 15.65 -8.33
C ASP A 25 2.53 14.48 -7.57
N LEU A 26 2.44 13.30 -8.20
CA LEU A 26 1.89 12.08 -7.57
C LEU A 26 2.74 11.55 -6.39
N HIS A 27 3.96 12.06 -6.22
CA HIS A 27 4.83 11.74 -5.07
C HIS A 27 4.72 12.78 -3.95
N GLY A 28 3.78 13.76 -4.06
CA GLY A 28 3.59 14.83 -3.10
C GLY A 28 4.73 15.85 -3.07
N GLN A 29 5.53 15.92 -4.13
CA GLN A 29 6.60 16.90 -4.27
C GLN A 29 6.07 18.20 -4.90
N GLY A 30 6.48 19.33 -4.36
CA GLY A 30 6.19 20.63 -4.98
C GLY A 30 6.84 20.72 -6.37
N VAL A 31 6.04 21.05 -7.37
CA VAL A 31 6.49 21.23 -8.76
C VAL A 31 6.55 22.71 -9.09
N GLY A 32 7.68 23.15 -9.62
CA GLY A 32 7.89 24.53 -10.07
C GLY A 32 8.86 24.58 -11.24
N ARG A 33 9.26 25.81 -11.62
CA ARG A 33 10.26 26.02 -12.68
C ARG A 33 11.35 26.97 -12.20
N SER A 34 12.58 26.67 -12.58
CA SER A 34 13.73 27.57 -12.41
C SER A 34 14.67 27.40 -13.58
N ASN A 35 15.07 28.51 -14.21
CA ASN A 35 15.99 28.56 -15.37
C ASN A 35 15.62 27.56 -16.50
N GLY A 36 14.33 27.45 -16.84
CA GLY A 36 13.83 26.55 -17.89
C GLY A 36 13.71 25.07 -17.48
N LEU A 37 14.18 24.68 -16.26
CA LEU A 37 14.05 23.34 -15.74
C LEU A 37 12.77 23.17 -14.96
N VAL A 38 12.13 21.99 -15.05
CA VAL A 38 11.07 21.56 -14.13
C VAL A 38 11.74 21.07 -12.85
N CYS A 39 11.35 21.63 -11.71
CA CYS A 39 11.94 21.36 -10.41
C CYS A 39 10.95 20.61 -9.52
N PHE A 40 11.40 19.52 -8.90
CA PHE A 40 10.65 18.74 -7.90
C PHE A 40 11.25 18.99 -6.53
N VAL A 41 10.48 19.58 -5.61
CA VAL A 41 10.96 20.01 -4.28
C VAL A 41 10.10 19.36 -3.19
N PRO A 42 10.55 18.24 -2.58
CA PRO A 42 9.85 17.61 -1.48
C PRO A 42 9.61 18.59 -0.32
N GLY A 43 8.39 18.56 0.26
CA GLY A 43 8.00 19.39 1.39
C GLY A 43 7.63 20.83 1.06
N ALA A 44 7.68 21.26 -0.21
CA ALA A 44 7.17 22.54 -0.68
C ALA A 44 5.72 22.40 -1.18
N LEU A 45 4.91 23.45 -1.01
CA LEU A 45 3.49 23.48 -1.37
C LEU A 45 3.20 24.50 -2.48
N PRO A 46 2.13 24.29 -3.27
CA PRO A 46 1.65 25.27 -4.23
C PRO A 46 1.38 26.63 -3.56
N GLY A 47 1.74 27.70 -4.27
CA GLY A 47 1.69 29.06 -3.76
C GLY A 47 2.89 29.47 -2.90
N GLU A 48 3.87 28.59 -2.68
CA GLU A 48 5.12 28.94 -2.00
C GLU A 48 6.19 29.39 -2.99
N ARG A 49 7.01 30.34 -2.55
CA ARG A 49 8.30 30.67 -3.15
C ARG A 49 9.39 30.18 -2.18
N VAL A 50 10.22 29.25 -2.65
CA VAL A 50 11.18 28.54 -1.80
C VAL A 50 12.59 28.68 -2.34
N THR A 51 13.58 28.68 -1.45
CA THR A 51 14.98 28.46 -1.81
C THR A 51 15.26 26.96 -1.75
N ALA A 52 15.76 26.38 -2.84
CA ALA A 52 16.08 24.97 -2.94
C ALA A 52 17.47 24.75 -3.55
N ARG A 53 18.19 23.77 -3.03
CA ARG A 53 19.42 23.28 -3.67
C ARG A 53 19.02 22.32 -4.78
N LEU A 54 19.17 22.77 -6.03
CA LEU A 54 18.77 22.03 -7.22
C LEU A 54 19.94 21.19 -7.76
N THR A 55 19.64 19.95 -8.13
CA THR A 55 20.55 19.06 -8.86
C THR A 55 19.89 18.69 -10.17
N ALA A 56 20.43 19.19 -11.29
CA ALA A 56 19.86 19.01 -12.62
C ALA A 56 20.18 17.62 -13.20
N LYS A 57 19.20 17.00 -13.87
CA LYS A 57 19.33 15.81 -14.67
C LYS A 57 18.52 15.97 -15.97
N GLY A 58 19.19 16.37 -17.05
CA GLY A 58 18.53 16.69 -18.31
C GLY A 58 17.61 17.91 -18.19
N LYS A 59 16.33 17.77 -18.50
CA LYS A 59 15.32 18.85 -18.47
C LYS A 59 14.61 19.00 -17.11
N VAL A 60 15.00 18.22 -16.11
CA VAL A 60 14.40 18.23 -14.77
C VAL A 60 15.47 18.45 -13.70
N ALA A 61 15.06 18.95 -12.55
CA ALA A 61 15.91 19.10 -11.37
C ALA A 61 15.22 18.54 -10.13
N SER A 62 15.95 17.79 -9.33
CA SER A 62 15.55 17.45 -7.96
C SER A 62 16.03 18.53 -7.00
N GLY A 63 15.15 19.03 -6.16
CA GLY A 63 15.41 20.11 -5.22
C GLY A 63 15.43 19.61 -3.77
N ARG A 64 16.42 20.06 -2.99
CA ARG A 64 16.39 19.94 -1.53
C ARG A 64 16.01 21.29 -0.95
N LEU A 65 14.85 21.36 -0.31
CA LEU A 65 14.35 22.57 0.34
C LEU A 65 15.36 23.09 1.36
N GLN A 66 15.69 24.39 1.27
CA GLN A 66 16.60 25.08 2.19
C GLN A 66 15.82 26.10 3.05
N GLY A 67 14.84 26.79 2.47
CA GLY A 67 14.04 27.78 3.16
C GLY A 67 12.79 28.15 2.37
N ARG A 68 11.90 28.93 3.00
CA ARG A 68 10.71 29.49 2.37
C ARG A 68 10.82 31.00 2.38
N VAL A 69 10.68 31.62 1.22
CA VAL A 69 10.62 33.08 1.06
C VAL A 69 9.17 33.52 1.27
N GLU A 70 8.22 32.78 0.70
CA GLU A 70 6.78 32.95 0.88
C GLU A 70 6.16 31.61 1.24
N THR A 71 5.23 31.63 2.20
CA THR A 71 4.56 30.43 2.72
C THR A 71 3.13 30.38 2.24
N SER A 72 2.68 29.21 1.78
CA SER A 72 1.28 28.97 1.38
C SER A 72 0.34 29.11 2.57
N SER A 73 -0.82 29.72 2.35
CA SER A 73 -1.91 29.79 3.35
C SER A 73 -2.51 28.40 3.68
N GLU A 74 -2.27 27.39 2.83
CA GLU A 74 -2.71 26.00 3.05
C GLU A 74 -1.75 25.20 3.94
N ARG A 75 -0.59 25.78 4.27
CA ARG A 75 0.39 25.08 5.13
C ARG A 75 -0.07 25.07 6.58
N ILE A 76 -0.05 23.88 7.16
CA ILE A 76 -0.33 23.64 8.58
C ILE A 76 0.91 23.10 9.30
N ALA A 77 0.94 23.22 10.62
CA ALA A 77 1.94 22.55 11.46
C ALA A 77 1.66 21.05 11.48
N PRO A 78 2.66 20.20 11.19
CA PRO A 78 2.53 18.75 11.36
C PRO A 78 2.23 18.39 12.82
N ARG A 79 1.39 17.37 13.04
CA ARG A 79 1.12 16.84 14.39
C ARG A 79 2.28 16.01 14.95
N CYS A 80 3.03 15.35 14.07
CA CYS A 80 4.08 14.40 14.42
C CYS A 80 5.45 15.07 14.42
N ASP A 81 6.19 14.96 15.54
CA ASP A 81 7.53 15.54 15.71
C ASP A 81 8.62 14.86 14.86
N TYR A 82 8.30 13.70 14.27
CA TYR A 82 9.22 12.95 13.42
C TYR A 82 9.12 13.32 11.94
N VAL A 83 8.20 14.23 11.54
CA VAL A 83 8.06 14.68 10.16
C VAL A 83 9.37 15.27 9.64
N GLY A 84 9.74 14.92 8.40
CA GLY A 84 11.01 15.32 7.77
C GLY A 84 12.20 14.44 8.15
N ARG A 85 12.13 13.66 9.22
CA ARG A 85 13.13 12.65 9.59
C ARG A 85 12.66 11.24 9.29
N CYS A 86 11.46 10.87 9.80
CA CYS A 86 10.81 9.60 9.52
C CYS A 86 10.25 9.57 8.08
N GLY A 87 10.48 8.46 7.37
CA GLY A 87 9.97 8.25 6.01
C GLY A 87 8.51 7.84 5.91
N GLY A 88 7.79 7.75 7.05
CA GLY A 88 6.41 7.24 7.08
C GLY A 88 5.37 8.20 6.50
N CYS A 89 5.52 9.52 6.69
CA CYS A 89 4.56 10.54 6.27
C CYS A 89 5.25 11.67 5.50
N GLN A 90 4.70 12.07 4.36
CA GLN A 90 5.25 13.12 3.51
C GLN A 90 4.40 14.39 3.51
N LEU A 91 3.10 14.32 3.88
CA LEU A 91 2.13 15.39 3.63
C LEU A 91 1.48 15.98 4.89
N GLN A 92 1.97 15.69 6.10
CA GLN A 92 1.38 16.23 7.35
C GLN A 92 1.40 17.76 7.46
N HIS A 93 2.15 18.43 6.60
CA HIS A 93 2.19 19.89 6.50
C HIS A 93 1.08 20.49 5.63
N LEU A 94 0.13 19.63 5.18
CA LEU A 94 -1.05 19.98 4.39
C LEU A 94 -2.28 19.27 4.97
N ALA A 95 -3.42 19.96 5.09
CA ALA A 95 -4.65 19.37 5.61
C ALA A 95 -5.13 18.20 4.73
N ALA A 96 -5.66 17.13 5.34
CA ALA A 96 -6.00 15.89 4.63
C ALA A 96 -6.94 16.08 3.43
N PRO A 97 -8.00 16.93 3.46
CA PRO A 97 -8.82 17.18 2.28
C PRO A 97 -8.02 17.80 1.12
N ARG A 98 -7.04 18.65 1.45
CA ARG A 98 -6.18 19.28 0.43
C ARG A 98 -5.15 18.31 -0.12
N GLN A 99 -4.70 17.34 0.66
CA GLN A 99 -3.85 16.25 0.17
C GLN A 99 -4.56 15.46 -0.94
N LEU A 100 -5.82 15.06 -0.74
CA LEU A 100 -6.63 14.37 -1.75
C LEU A 100 -6.88 15.22 -2.99
N TYR A 101 -7.22 16.49 -2.80
CA TYR A 101 -7.39 17.43 -3.90
C TYR A 101 -6.15 17.48 -4.82
N TYR A 102 -4.95 17.61 -4.26
CA TYR A 102 -3.73 17.67 -5.05
C TYR A 102 -3.35 16.31 -5.66
N LYS A 103 -3.59 15.19 -4.97
CA LYS A 103 -3.42 13.84 -5.53
C LYS A 103 -4.32 13.63 -6.75
N GLU A 104 -5.59 14.04 -6.64
CA GLU A 104 -6.55 13.94 -7.73
C GLU A 104 -6.18 14.84 -8.90
N ALA A 105 -5.80 16.11 -8.63
CA ALA A 105 -5.35 17.04 -9.65
C ALA A 105 -4.12 16.54 -10.40
N ALA A 106 -3.13 15.98 -9.68
CA ALA A 106 -1.93 15.39 -10.28
C ALA A 106 -2.26 14.18 -11.15
N LEU A 107 -3.19 13.32 -10.69
CA LEU A 107 -3.63 12.16 -11.48
C LEU A 107 -4.37 12.59 -12.74
N LYS A 108 -5.28 13.56 -12.65
CA LYS A 108 -6.01 14.13 -13.80
C LYS A 108 -5.05 14.68 -14.87
N ASP A 109 -4.04 15.43 -14.43
CA ASP A 109 -3.01 15.99 -15.32
C ASP A 109 -2.16 14.89 -16.00
N GLU A 110 -1.81 13.83 -15.26
CA GLU A 110 -1.09 12.67 -15.79
C GLU A 110 -1.92 11.89 -16.83
N LEU A 111 -3.21 11.67 -16.59
CA LEU A 111 -4.08 10.96 -17.50
C LEU A 111 -4.37 11.78 -18.75
N SER A 112 -4.60 13.08 -18.61
CA SER A 112 -4.77 14.00 -19.73
C SER A 112 -3.56 13.98 -20.66
N ARG A 113 -2.35 14.04 -20.10
CA ARG A 113 -1.10 13.95 -20.90
C ARG A 113 -0.92 12.59 -21.58
N ALA A 114 -1.48 11.54 -21.02
CA ALA A 114 -1.46 10.19 -21.60
C ALA A 114 -2.60 9.95 -22.61
N GLY A 115 -3.52 10.90 -22.82
CA GLY A 115 -4.69 10.73 -23.67
C GLY A 115 -5.71 9.74 -23.13
N ILE A 116 -5.71 9.47 -21.82
CA ILE A 116 -6.67 8.56 -21.18
C ILE A 116 -7.87 9.39 -20.71
N GLU A 117 -9.01 9.13 -21.32
CA GLU A 117 -10.28 9.74 -20.96
C GLU A 117 -11.01 8.94 -19.88
N VAL A 118 -11.57 9.64 -18.89
CA VAL A 118 -12.35 9.06 -17.80
C VAL A 118 -13.80 9.46 -17.95
N GLY A 119 -14.71 8.48 -18.08
CA GLY A 119 -16.14 8.75 -18.27
C GLY A 119 -16.74 9.53 -17.09
N ALA A 120 -16.48 9.10 -15.85
CA ALA A 120 -16.92 9.78 -14.65
C ALA A 120 -15.89 9.69 -13.53
N TRP A 121 -15.48 10.85 -13.00
CA TRP A 121 -14.72 10.93 -11.75
C TRP A 121 -15.66 10.78 -10.56
N GLN A 122 -15.33 9.85 -9.68
CA GLN A 122 -16.11 9.61 -8.48
C GLN A 122 -15.51 10.33 -7.28
N PRO A 123 -16.32 10.76 -6.30
CA PRO A 123 -15.82 11.30 -5.06
C PRO A 123 -14.83 10.33 -4.40
N PRO A 124 -13.71 10.82 -3.83
CA PRO A 124 -12.74 9.95 -3.19
C PRO A 124 -13.31 9.30 -1.93
N LEU A 125 -12.94 8.04 -1.68
CA LEU A 125 -13.21 7.40 -0.39
C LEU A 125 -12.31 8.01 0.67
N THR A 126 -12.92 8.55 1.72
CA THR A 126 -12.23 9.22 2.82
C THR A 126 -12.49 8.55 4.15
N GLY A 127 -11.56 8.72 5.10
CA GLY A 127 -11.63 8.16 6.45
C GLY A 127 -10.87 9.02 7.45
N PRO A 128 -10.61 8.49 8.66
CA PRO A 128 -9.79 9.17 9.65
C PRO A 128 -8.39 9.48 9.09
N ALA A 129 -7.95 10.73 9.25
CA ALA A 129 -6.63 11.15 8.76
C ALA A 129 -5.47 10.68 9.66
N PHE A 130 -5.77 10.24 10.89
CA PHE A 130 -4.84 9.76 11.91
C PHE A 130 -5.44 8.56 12.63
N GLY A 131 -4.61 7.77 13.33
CA GLY A 131 -5.06 6.62 14.11
C GLY A 131 -5.67 5.47 13.29
N TYR A 132 -5.53 5.47 11.98
CA TYR A 132 -6.20 4.53 11.09
C TYR A 132 -5.42 3.24 10.82
N ARG A 133 -4.10 3.28 11.06
CA ARG A 133 -3.19 2.24 10.59
C ARG A 133 -3.15 1.07 11.57
N ARG A 134 -3.90 0.01 11.25
CA ARG A 134 -4.03 -1.21 12.06
C ARG A 134 -2.84 -2.17 11.96
N THR A 135 -1.84 -1.86 11.14
CA THR A 135 -0.59 -2.64 11.03
C THR A 135 0.62 -1.71 11.02
N MET A 136 1.69 -2.11 11.72
CA MET A 136 2.97 -1.41 11.70
C MET A 136 4.10 -2.41 11.50
N ARG A 137 5.07 -2.07 10.67
CA ARG A 137 6.32 -2.81 10.54
C ARG A 137 7.47 -1.92 10.99
N LEU A 138 8.08 -2.29 12.11
CA LEU A 138 9.19 -1.59 12.73
C LEU A 138 10.50 -2.32 12.41
N ALA A 139 11.49 -1.58 11.94
CA ALA A 139 12.82 -2.11 11.69
C ALA A 139 13.62 -2.19 13.00
N ILE A 140 14.43 -3.24 13.15
CA ILE A 140 15.36 -3.41 14.28
C ILE A 140 16.77 -3.49 13.72
N HIS A 141 17.65 -2.63 14.20
CA HIS A 141 19.06 -2.65 13.82
C HIS A 141 19.92 -2.06 14.92
N GLN A 142 21.00 -2.74 15.29
CA GLN A 142 21.95 -2.30 16.33
C GLN A 142 21.29 -1.89 17.66
N GLY A 143 20.23 -2.62 18.07
CA GLY A 143 19.52 -2.33 19.31
C GLY A 143 18.56 -1.14 19.23
N GLN A 144 18.29 -0.61 18.05
CA GLN A 144 17.29 0.44 17.79
C GLN A 144 16.06 -0.15 17.12
N LEU A 145 14.87 0.20 17.61
CA LEU A 145 13.58 -0.13 17.03
C LEU A 145 12.94 1.16 16.50
N GLY A 146 12.44 1.16 15.26
CA GLY A 146 11.79 2.33 14.71
C GLY A 146 11.43 2.22 13.24
N LEU A 147 11.21 3.36 12.61
CA LEU A 147 10.90 3.47 11.18
C LEU A 147 12.11 3.95 10.38
N ARG A 148 12.14 3.62 9.10
CA ARG A 148 13.21 4.08 8.21
C ARG A 148 13.17 5.60 8.05
N ALA A 149 14.34 6.23 8.06
CA ALA A 149 14.49 7.65 7.75
C ALA A 149 14.16 7.93 6.27
N VAL A 150 13.79 9.17 5.98
CA VAL A 150 13.53 9.61 4.59
C VAL A 150 14.75 9.32 3.70
N GLY A 151 14.51 8.55 2.63
CA GLY A 151 15.54 8.23 1.62
C GLY A 151 16.78 7.49 2.15
N SER A 152 16.67 6.79 3.30
CA SER A 152 17.80 6.14 3.96
C SER A 152 17.41 4.80 4.56
N GLN A 153 18.42 3.96 4.83
CA GLN A 153 18.28 2.72 5.59
C GLN A 153 18.42 2.94 7.11
N ASN A 154 18.77 4.15 7.56
CA ASN A 154 18.88 4.47 8.98
C ASN A 154 17.51 4.33 9.66
N ILE A 155 17.54 3.98 10.95
CA ILE A 155 16.33 3.87 11.77
C ILE A 155 16.17 5.17 12.56
N ILE A 156 14.95 5.68 12.56
CA ILE A 156 14.50 6.74 13.47
C ILE A 156 13.76 6.03 14.60
N PRO A 157 14.31 5.99 15.81
CA PRO A 157 13.61 5.50 16.99
C PRO A 157 12.37 6.37 17.23
N ILE A 158 11.23 5.72 17.41
CA ILE A 158 9.95 6.40 17.66
C ILE A 158 9.31 5.87 18.93
N ASN A 159 8.72 6.74 19.72
CA ASN A 159 7.93 6.41 20.90
C ASN A 159 6.45 6.75 20.75
N HIS A 160 6.07 7.36 19.63
CA HIS A 160 4.69 7.58 19.22
C HIS A 160 4.57 7.58 17.69
N CYS A 161 3.35 7.39 17.18
CA CYS A 161 3.05 7.48 15.75
C CYS A 161 1.60 7.93 15.55
N GLU A 162 1.39 9.12 15.01
CA GLU A 162 0.07 9.73 14.86
C GLU A 162 -0.87 8.98 13.91
N VAL A 163 -0.33 8.27 12.91
CA VAL A 163 -1.14 7.51 11.95
C VAL A 163 -1.42 6.07 12.40
N ALA A 164 -0.67 5.55 13.38
CA ALA A 164 -0.90 4.23 13.93
C ALA A 164 -2.20 4.20 14.74
N ASP A 165 -2.89 3.06 14.71
CA ASP A 165 -3.98 2.77 15.63
C ASP A 165 -3.51 3.01 17.08
N PRO A 166 -4.31 3.66 17.94
CA PRO A 166 -3.92 3.95 19.31
C PRO A 166 -3.47 2.71 20.11
N ALA A 167 -4.08 1.53 19.84
CA ALA A 167 -3.68 0.27 20.46
C ALA A 167 -2.27 -0.18 20.08
N LEU A 168 -1.77 0.21 18.89
CA LEU A 168 -0.39 -0.03 18.48
C LEU A 168 0.55 1.07 18.97
N ALA A 169 0.13 2.33 18.87
CA ALA A 169 0.97 3.47 19.24
C ALA A 169 1.38 3.42 20.73
N ARG A 170 0.46 3.00 21.64
CA ARG A 170 0.73 2.85 23.08
C ARG A 170 1.84 1.86 23.42
N LEU A 171 2.13 0.90 22.52
CA LEU A 171 3.14 -0.13 22.75
C LEU A 171 4.58 0.37 22.49
N LEU A 172 4.74 1.46 21.72
CA LEU A 172 6.05 1.90 21.26
C LEU A 172 7.04 2.22 22.38
N PRO A 173 6.66 2.94 23.47
CA PRO A 173 7.59 3.20 24.58
C PRO A 173 8.06 1.92 25.25
N SER A 174 7.16 1.01 25.65
CA SER A 174 7.51 -0.23 26.33
C SER A 174 8.34 -1.18 25.45
N LEU A 175 8.16 -1.13 24.11
CA LEU A 175 8.98 -1.88 23.16
C LEU A 175 10.42 -1.37 23.09
N GLN A 176 10.65 -0.05 23.22
CA GLN A 176 12.01 0.52 23.30
C GLN A 176 12.70 0.05 24.60
N GLU A 177 11.97 0.09 25.71
CA GLU A 177 12.49 -0.38 27.01
C GLU A 177 12.81 -1.88 26.99
N LEU A 178 11.91 -2.70 26.45
CA LEU A 178 12.10 -4.14 26.29
C LEU A 178 13.36 -4.43 25.49
N LEU A 179 13.48 -3.81 24.30
CA LEU A 179 14.61 -4.04 23.40
C LEU A 179 15.96 -3.77 24.06
N ALA A 180 16.05 -2.73 24.90
CA ALA A 180 17.26 -2.38 25.65
C ALA A 180 17.69 -3.48 26.64
N THR A 181 16.78 -4.36 27.05
CA THR A 181 17.08 -5.47 27.99
C THR A 181 17.51 -6.77 27.29
N LEU A 182 17.28 -6.89 25.96
CA LEU A 182 17.51 -8.11 25.22
C LEU A 182 19.00 -8.28 24.84
N LYS A 183 19.59 -9.40 25.24
CA LYS A 183 20.98 -9.75 24.88
C LYS A 183 21.11 -10.13 23.40
N GLY A 184 20.09 -10.80 22.86
CA GLY A 184 20.00 -11.27 21.47
C GLY A 184 19.38 -10.26 20.51
N HIS A 185 19.36 -8.95 20.80
CA HIS A 185 18.74 -7.92 19.95
C HIS A 185 19.25 -7.93 18.48
N ARG A 186 20.48 -8.43 18.25
CA ARG A 186 21.06 -8.58 16.89
C ARG A 186 20.42 -9.72 16.07
N LEU A 187 19.70 -10.62 16.74
CA LEU A 187 18.95 -11.72 16.11
C LEU A 187 17.52 -11.31 15.71
N LEU A 188 17.13 -10.06 16.00
CA LEU A 188 15.84 -9.50 15.65
C LEU A 188 15.97 -8.72 14.33
N GLY A 189 15.22 -9.11 13.30
CA GLY A 189 15.23 -8.44 12.01
C GLY A 189 14.24 -7.26 11.97
N HIS A 190 13.01 -7.52 12.35
CA HIS A 190 11.96 -6.50 12.49
C HIS A 190 10.78 -7.03 13.32
N LEU A 191 9.92 -6.09 13.73
CA LEU A 191 8.69 -6.36 14.47
C LEU A 191 7.50 -5.92 13.63
N GLU A 192 6.53 -6.81 13.47
CA GLU A 192 5.23 -6.48 12.87
C GLU A 192 4.17 -6.44 13.97
N LEU A 193 3.48 -5.31 14.08
CA LEU A 193 2.36 -5.11 15.00
C LEU A 193 1.06 -5.09 14.20
N LEU A 194 0.04 -5.75 14.74
CA LEU A 194 -1.28 -5.87 14.14
C LEU A 194 -2.33 -5.64 15.21
N HIS A 195 -3.31 -4.76 14.96
CA HIS A 195 -4.50 -4.60 15.80
C HIS A 195 -5.75 -4.93 15.01
N LEU A 196 -6.43 -5.99 15.42
CA LEU A 196 -7.73 -6.44 14.91
C LEU A 196 -8.64 -6.67 16.13
N PRO A 197 -9.46 -5.69 16.49
CA PRO A 197 -10.25 -5.78 17.72
C PRO A 197 -11.00 -7.11 17.85
N PRO A 198 -11.00 -7.73 19.06
CA PRO A 198 -10.41 -7.23 20.29
C PRO A 198 -8.91 -7.50 20.47
N HIS A 199 -8.23 -8.14 19.51
CA HIS A 199 -6.87 -8.64 19.65
C HIS A 199 -5.80 -7.70 19.08
N THR A 200 -4.69 -7.62 19.80
CA THR A 200 -3.43 -7.04 19.30
C THR A 200 -2.39 -8.15 19.21
N ALA A 201 -1.61 -8.17 18.13
CA ALA A 201 -0.57 -9.16 17.91
C ALA A 201 0.78 -8.50 17.61
N ALA A 202 1.85 -9.16 18.05
CA ALA A 202 3.24 -8.78 17.78
C ALA A 202 3.99 -9.98 17.19
N LEU A 203 4.46 -9.86 15.95
CA LEU A 203 5.25 -10.87 15.26
C LEU A 203 6.71 -10.40 15.17
N TRP A 204 7.58 -11.08 15.90
CA TRP A 204 9.03 -10.85 15.85
C TRP A 204 9.68 -11.72 14.78
N ARG A 205 10.26 -11.10 13.77
CA ARG A 205 11.04 -11.78 12.73
C ARG A 205 12.47 -12.00 13.23
N LEU A 206 12.86 -13.26 13.30
CA LEU A 206 14.16 -13.68 13.85
C LEU A 206 15.11 -14.06 12.72
N THR A 207 16.39 -13.70 12.87
CA THR A 207 17.50 -14.13 12.00
C THR A 207 18.28 -15.30 12.58
N GLY A 208 17.91 -15.75 13.79
CA GLY A 208 18.52 -16.86 14.50
C GLY A 208 17.76 -17.18 15.79
N LYS A 209 18.18 -18.24 16.49
CA LYS A 209 17.53 -18.68 17.74
C LYS A 209 17.80 -17.72 18.89
N LEU A 210 16.76 -17.16 19.48
CA LEU A 210 16.87 -16.28 20.65
C LEU A 210 17.40 -17.03 21.88
N PRO A 211 18.20 -16.37 22.73
CA PRO A 211 18.49 -16.85 24.10
C PRO A 211 17.18 -17.08 24.88
N LYS A 212 17.13 -18.18 25.67
CA LYS A 212 15.94 -18.54 26.44
C LYS A 212 15.42 -17.39 27.32
N GLY A 213 16.34 -16.70 28.03
CA GLY A 213 15.95 -15.55 28.87
C GLY A 213 15.42 -14.34 28.10
N ASP A 214 15.75 -14.18 26.82
CA ASP A 214 15.17 -13.12 25.99
C ASP A 214 13.76 -13.48 25.54
N LEU A 215 13.52 -14.76 25.17
CA LEU A 215 12.18 -15.23 24.87
C LEU A 215 11.24 -15.10 26.07
N GLU A 216 11.71 -15.43 27.28
CA GLU A 216 10.95 -15.24 28.52
C GLU A 216 10.57 -13.77 28.74
N LYS A 217 11.47 -12.82 28.44
CA LYS A 217 11.16 -11.38 28.49
C LYS A 217 10.12 -10.95 27.46
N LEU A 218 10.20 -11.47 26.22
CA LEU A 218 9.19 -11.21 25.19
C LEU A 218 7.82 -11.71 25.65
N ILE A 219 7.74 -12.91 26.23
CA ILE A 219 6.49 -13.49 26.75
C ILE A 219 5.94 -12.63 27.88
N ALA A 220 6.77 -12.27 28.87
CA ALA A 220 6.35 -11.45 30.01
C ALA A 220 5.85 -10.06 29.55
N TRP A 221 6.54 -9.42 28.60
CA TRP A 221 6.10 -8.15 28.02
C TRP A 221 4.74 -8.31 27.31
N ALA A 222 4.60 -9.33 26.48
CA ALA A 222 3.37 -9.56 25.74
C ALA A 222 2.17 -9.78 26.65
N GLN A 223 2.34 -10.56 27.74
CA GLN A 223 1.34 -10.76 28.77
C GLN A 223 0.97 -9.46 29.49
N SER A 224 1.98 -8.64 29.85
CA SER A 224 1.75 -7.36 30.52
C SER A 224 1.02 -6.32 29.67
N GLN A 225 1.12 -6.44 28.34
CA GLN A 225 0.52 -5.51 27.38
C GLN A 225 -0.78 -6.04 26.75
N ASP A 226 -1.21 -7.25 27.09
CA ASP A 226 -2.34 -7.99 26.46
C ASP A 226 -2.15 -8.10 24.95
N VAL A 227 -0.98 -8.65 24.55
CA VAL A 227 -0.58 -8.82 23.14
C VAL A 227 -0.33 -10.28 22.85
N ALA A 228 -0.94 -10.81 21.78
CA ALA A 228 -0.64 -12.14 21.27
C ALA A 228 0.78 -12.15 20.66
N LEU A 229 1.69 -12.92 21.24
CA LEU A 229 3.08 -12.99 20.84
C LEU A 229 3.31 -14.07 19.78
N TYR A 230 3.95 -13.67 18.71
CA TYR A 230 4.45 -14.57 17.67
C TYR A 230 5.93 -14.35 17.41
N THR A 231 6.65 -15.44 17.13
CA THR A 231 8.02 -15.38 16.63
C THR A 231 8.10 -16.17 15.31
N GLN A 232 8.91 -15.70 14.37
CA GLN A 232 9.12 -16.39 13.10
C GLN A 232 10.58 -16.30 12.67
N GLN A 233 11.23 -17.45 12.54
CA GLN A 233 12.58 -17.58 12.00
C GLN A 233 12.57 -18.06 10.55
N GLU A 234 11.66 -18.94 10.22
CA GLU A 234 11.46 -19.54 8.89
C GLU A 234 10.05 -19.25 8.36
N ALA A 235 9.44 -20.19 7.67
CA ALA A 235 8.13 -19.99 7.03
C ALA A 235 6.97 -19.93 8.04
N ILE A 236 7.06 -20.64 9.18
CA ILE A 236 5.95 -20.79 10.13
C ILE A 236 6.15 -19.90 11.36
N ALA A 237 5.14 -19.08 11.68
CA ALA A 237 5.10 -18.32 12.92
C ALA A 237 4.71 -19.22 14.10
N GLN A 238 5.47 -19.11 15.20
CA GLN A 238 5.19 -19.76 16.48
C GLN A 238 4.45 -18.81 17.40
N HIS A 239 3.35 -19.25 18.02
CA HIS A 239 2.62 -18.51 19.06
C HIS A 239 3.14 -18.82 20.47
N TRP A 240 3.12 -17.84 21.37
CA TRP A 240 3.57 -17.97 22.75
C TRP A 240 2.57 -17.35 23.74
N PRO A 241 2.03 -18.10 24.73
CA PRO A 241 2.12 -19.56 24.86
C PRO A 241 1.44 -20.29 23.69
N GLU A 242 1.51 -21.62 23.62
CA GLU A 242 1.18 -22.45 22.44
C GLU A 242 -0.27 -22.38 21.95
N ALA A 243 -1.21 -21.80 22.68
CA ALA A 243 -2.59 -21.66 22.23
C ALA A 243 -2.77 -20.43 21.32
N PRO A 244 -2.99 -20.60 20.01
CA PRO A 244 -3.11 -19.48 19.10
C PRO A 244 -4.38 -18.69 19.33
N VAL A 245 -4.26 -17.35 19.28
CA VAL A 245 -5.41 -16.43 19.22
C VAL A 245 -5.95 -16.42 17.80
N SER A 246 -7.28 -16.51 17.66
CA SER A 246 -7.93 -16.36 16.36
C SER A 246 -7.93 -14.89 15.95
N LEU A 247 -7.03 -14.52 15.05
CA LEU A 247 -6.96 -13.18 14.46
C LEU A 247 -7.94 -13.10 13.29
N GLY A 248 -8.65 -11.99 13.18
CA GLY A 248 -9.58 -11.74 12.08
C GLY A 248 -10.33 -10.43 12.22
N TYR A 249 -11.08 -10.08 11.18
CA TYR A 249 -11.91 -8.86 11.16
C TYR A 249 -13.19 -9.09 10.36
N PRO A 250 -14.27 -8.36 10.70
CA PRO A 250 -15.51 -8.42 9.92
C PRO A 250 -15.38 -7.61 8.63
N LEU A 251 -15.96 -8.12 7.53
CA LEU A 251 -16.04 -7.42 6.26
C LEU A 251 -17.28 -7.88 5.49
N ASP A 252 -18.17 -6.97 5.11
CA ASP A 252 -19.43 -7.24 4.40
C ASP A 252 -20.32 -8.31 5.07
N GLY A 253 -20.31 -8.34 6.40
CA GLY A 253 -21.05 -9.33 7.20
C GLY A 253 -20.41 -10.73 7.23
N LEU A 254 -19.17 -10.86 6.79
CA LEU A 254 -18.36 -12.07 6.80
C LEU A 254 -17.21 -11.94 7.79
N ALA A 255 -16.68 -13.06 8.29
CA ALA A 255 -15.52 -13.09 9.15
C ALA A 255 -14.27 -13.49 8.34
N LEU A 256 -13.29 -12.60 8.22
CA LEU A 256 -12.02 -12.89 7.58
C LEU A 256 -10.97 -13.24 8.64
N GLY A 257 -10.60 -14.53 8.69
CA GLY A 257 -9.48 -15.00 9.50
C GLY A 257 -8.14 -14.65 8.85
N VAL A 258 -7.16 -14.23 9.67
CA VAL A 258 -5.83 -13.85 9.22
C VAL A 258 -4.74 -14.54 10.04
N GLY A 259 -3.59 -14.81 9.44
CA GLY A 259 -2.38 -15.18 10.16
C GLY A 259 -1.60 -13.93 10.59
N PRO A 260 -0.68 -14.06 11.57
CA PRO A 260 0.09 -12.93 12.07
C PRO A 260 1.05 -12.33 11.03
N ALA A 261 1.33 -13.06 9.95
CA ALA A 261 2.21 -12.67 8.84
C ALA A 261 1.46 -12.33 7.55
N ASP A 262 0.13 -12.46 7.54
CA ASP A 262 -0.66 -12.23 6.33
C ASP A 262 -0.75 -10.73 6.00
N PHE A 263 -0.75 -10.43 4.71
CA PHE A 263 -1.03 -9.07 4.27
C PHE A 263 -2.52 -8.74 4.43
N ILE A 264 -2.80 -7.61 5.03
CA ILE A 264 -4.14 -7.00 5.06
C ILE A 264 -4.06 -5.51 4.75
N GLN A 265 -5.15 -4.94 4.25
CA GLN A 265 -5.25 -3.50 4.04
C GLN A 265 -5.08 -2.75 5.36
N VAL A 266 -4.18 -1.76 5.38
CA VAL A 266 -3.74 -1.10 6.63
C VAL A 266 -4.81 -0.22 7.28
N ASN A 267 -5.75 0.31 6.48
CA ASN A 267 -6.84 1.18 6.91
C ASN A 267 -8.16 0.39 6.84
N GLY A 268 -8.64 -0.07 7.99
CA GLY A 268 -9.85 -0.89 8.06
C GLY A 268 -11.12 -0.18 7.58
N ALA A 269 -11.27 1.11 7.88
CA ALA A 269 -12.42 1.90 7.46
C ALA A 269 -12.46 2.07 5.92
N ILE A 270 -11.32 2.44 5.33
CA ILE A 270 -11.22 2.56 3.86
C ILE A 270 -11.37 1.19 3.20
N ASN A 271 -10.83 0.11 3.78
CA ASN A 271 -11.03 -1.24 3.24
C ASN A 271 -12.51 -1.62 3.16
N THR A 272 -13.27 -1.34 4.20
CA THR A 272 -14.72 -1.59 4.21
C THR A 272 -15.43 -0.79 3.12
N ALA A 273 -15.13 0.51 2.99
CA ALA A 273 -15.71 1.37 1.96
C ALA A 273 -15.27 0.95 0.54
N MET A 274 -14.00 0.57 0.36
CA MET A 274 -13.43 0.08 -0.90
C MET A 274 -14.15 -1.19 -1.38
N VAL A 275 -14.35 -2.16 -0.49
CA VAL A 275 -15.07 -3.40 -0.84
C VAL A 275 -16.53 -3.12 -1.18
N ALA A 276 -17.22 -2.27 -0.42
CA ALA A 276 -18.59 -1.88 -0.71
C ALA A 276 -18.69 -1.19 -2.08
N GLN A 277 -17.80 -0.25 -2.40
CA GLN A 277 -17.74 0.42 -3.69
C GLN A 277 -17.40 -0.55 -4.83
N ALA A 278 -16.45 -1.48 -4.61
CA ALA A 278 -16.09 -2.50 -5.59
C ALA A 278 -17.30 -3.37 -5.95
N MET A 279 -18.06 -3.82 -4.96
CA MET A 279 -19.29 -4.60 -5.18
C MET A 279 -20.36 -3.79 -5.92
N ALA A 280 -20.51 -2.51 -5.61
CA ALA A 280 -21.46 -1.62 -6.27
C ALA A 280 -21.08 -1.34 -7.73
N TRP A 281 -19.79 -1.13 -8.02
CA TRP A 281 -19.33 -0.81 -9.38
C TRP A 281 -19.28 -2.04 -10.28
N LEU A 282 -18.74 -3.15 -9.79
CA LEU A 282 -18.68 -4.40 -10.56
C LEU A 282 -20.08 -5.01 -10.73
N ALA A 283 -20.97 -4.81 -9.75
CA ALA A 283 -22.37 -5.26 -9.72
C ALA A 283 -22.54 -6.73 -10.17
N PRO A 284 -21.85 -7.70 -9.55
CA PRO A 284 -21.95 -9.10 -9.95
C PRO A 284 -23.35 -9.67 -9.65
N THR A 285 -23.83 -10.58 -10.50
CA THR A 285 -25.15 -11.22 -10.36
C THR A 285 -25.05 -12.71 -10.09
N LYS A 286 -26.13 -13.31 -9.58
CA LYS A 286 -26.22 -14.76 -9.26
C LYS A 286 -26.15 -15.69 -10.48
N THR A 287 -26.07 -15.15 -11.68
CA THR A 287 -25.88 -15.91 -12.92
C THR A 287 -24.45 -15.86 -13.43
N GLU A 288 -23.61 -14.97 -12.88
CA GLU A 288 -22.28 -14.65 -13.40
C GLU A 288 -21.16 -15.42 -12.72
N ARG A 289 -20.14 -15.71 -13.50
CA ARG A 289 -18.85 -16.24 -13.08
C ARG A 289 -17.81 -15.12 -13.04
N VAL A 290 -17.23 -14.87 -11.88
CA VAL A 290 -16.34 -13.73 -11.65
C VAL A 290 -14.91 -14.21 -11.35
N LEU A 291 -13.93 -13.55 -11.97
CA LEU A 291 -12.51 -13.69 -11.64
C LEU A 291 -12.13 -12.67 -10.57
N ASP A 292 -11.51 -13.13 -9.48
CA ASP A 292 -10.81 -12.30 -8.50
C ASP A 292 -9.30 -12.56 -8.62
N ALA A 293 -8.60 -11.71 -9.34
CA ALA A 293 -7.17 -11.82 -9.60
C ALA A 293 -6.36 -11.07 -8.55
N TYR A 294 -5.27 -11.70 -8.07
CA TYR A 294 -4.47 -11.23 -6.93
C TYR A 294 -5.27 -11.22 -5.62
N SER A 295 -6.02 -12.29 -5.39
CA SER A 295 -7.11 -12.36 -4.41
C SER A 295 -6.67 -12.31 -2.93
N GLY A 296 -5.38 -12.53 -2.65
CA GLY A 296 -4.87 -12.57 -1.29
C GLY A 296 -5.63 -13.59 -0.41
N LEU A 297 -6.03 -13.16 0.77
CA LEU A 297 -6.78 -13.98 1.74
C LEU A 297 -8.31 -13.94 1.55
N GLY A 298 -8.80 -13.30 0.47
CA GLY A 298 -10.23 -13.26 0.13
C GLY A 298 -10.94 -11.94 0.42
N ASN A 299 -10.21 -10.84 0.49
CA ASN A 299 -10.78 -9.50 0.78
C ASN A 299 -11.92 -9.10 -0.18
N PHE A 300 -11.80 -9.47 -1.45
CA PHE A 300 -12.86 -9.31 -2.46
C PHE A 300 -13.56 -10.62 -2.78
N SER A 301 -12.86 -11.76 -2.77
CA SER A 301 -13.41 -13.07 -3.11
C SER A 301 -14.67 -13.40 -2.30
N LEU A 302 -14.63 -13.21 -0.97
CA LEU A 302 -15.75 -13.58 -0.12
C LEU A 302 -16.99 -12.69 -0.36
N PRO A 303 -16.88 -11.35 -0.43
CA PRO A 303 -17.98 -10.48 -0.86
C PRO A 303 -18.54 -10.80 -2.25
N LEU A 304 -17.69 -11.21 -3.20
CA LEU A 304 -18.10 -11.66 -4.54
C LEU A 304 -18.91 -12.96 -4.45
N CYS A 305 -18.50 -13.94 -3.64
CA CYS A 305 -19.23 -15.19 -3.45
C CYS A 305 -20.68 -14.99 -2.96
N LYS A 306 -20.93 -13.96 -2.16
CA LYS A 306 -22.30 -13.61 -1.73
C LYS A 306 -23.18 -13.16 -2.89
N ARG A 307 -22.61 -12.71 -4.00
CA ARG A 307 -23.32 -12.01 -5.10
C ARG A 307 -23.27 -12.76 -6.42
N ALA A 308 -22.18 -13.45 -6.72
CA ALA A 308 -21.94 -14.17 -7.96
C ALA A 308 -22.48 -15.61 -7.90
N LYS A 309 -22.62 -16.26 -9.09
CA LYS A 309 -22.85 -17.70 -9.23
C LYS A 309 -21.63 -18.50 -8.81
N ALA A 310 -20.46 -18.08 -9.29
CA ALA A 310 -19.19 -18.71 -8.98
C ALA A 310 -18.07 -17.67 -8.99
N VAL A 311 -17.08 -17.84 -8.12
CA VAL A 311 -15.88 -17.00 -8.05
C VAL A 311 -14.64 -17.87 -8.21
N VAL A 312 -13.79 -17.52 -9.16
CA VAL A 312 -12.44 -18.08 -9.29
C VAL A 312 -11.47 -17.05 -8.72
N ALA A 313 -10.85 -17.38 -7.60
CA ALA A 313 -9.89 -16.53 -6.93
C ALA A 313 -8.46 -17.02 -7.22
N VAL A 314 -7.62 -16.13 -7.75
CA VAL A 314 -6.25 -16.49 -8.16
C VAL A 314 -5.24 -15.69 -7.36
N GLU A 315 -4.28 -16.40 -6.76
CA GLU A 315 -3.23 -15.81 -5.93
C GLU A 315 -1.90 -16.56 -6.17
N GLY A 316 -0.78 -15.82 -6.21
CA GLY A 316 0.55 -16.40 -6.43
C GLY A 316 1.13 -17.11 -5.20
N VAL A 317 0.65 -16.78 -4.00
CA VAL A 317 1.17 -17.33 -2.73
C VAL A 317 0.24 -18.41 -2.19
N ALA A 318 0.67 -19.67 -2.23
CA ALA A 318 -0.13 -20.83 -1.82
C ALA A 318 -0.73 -20.72 -0.40
N ALA A 319 0.00 -20.13 0.55
CA ALA A 319 -0.51 -19.92 1.90
C ALA A 319 -1.71 -18.95 1.94
N MET A 320 -1.72 -17.93 1.07
CA MET A 320 -2.82 -16.98 0.94
C MET A 320 -4.01 -17.62 0.25
N THR A 321 -3.77 -18.41 -0.83
CA THR A 321 -4.83 -19.23 -1.48
C THR A 321 -5.52 -20.15 -0.49
N ALA A 322 -4.74 -20.88 0.30
CA ALA A 322 -5.27 -21.77 1.35
C ALA A 322 -6.07 -20.98 2.41
N ARG A 323 -5.61 -19.79 2.79
CA ARG A 323 -6.33 -18.89 3.71
C ARG A 323 -7.67 -18.43 3.12
N ASN A 324 -7.68 -18.04 1.85
CA ASN A 324 -8.89 -17.63 1.14
C ASN A 324 -9.93 -18.77 1.14
N GLN A 325 -9.52 -19.98 0.80
CA GLN A 325 -10.39 -21.17 0.83
C GLN A 325 -10.90 -21.47 2.25
N ALA A 326 -10.04 -21.38 3.27
CA ALA A 326 -10.43 -21.57 4.66
C ALA A 326 -11.44 -20.51 5.13
N ASN A 327 -11.24 -19.25 4.74
CA ASN A 327 -12.16 -18.16 5.03
C ASN A 327 -13.52 -18.36 4.37
N ALA A 328 -13.56 -18.79 3.11
CA ALA A 328 -14.82 -19.12 2.43
C ALA A 328 -15.58 -20.22 3.16
N LYS A 329 -14.90 -21.33 3.48
CA LYS A 329 -15.49 -22.45 4.22
C LYS A 329 -16.02 -22.04 5.60
N ALA A 330 -15.28 -21.21 6.35
CA ALA A 330 -15.70 -20.73 7.65
C ALA A 330 -16.96 -19.86 7.61
N ASN A 331 -17.23 -19.22 6.45
CA ASN A 331 -18.42 -18.42 6.20
C ASN A 331 -19.54 -19.17 5.46
N GLY A 332 -19.40 -20.48 5.23
CA GLY A 332 -20.42 -21.27 4.52
C GLY A 332 -20.56 -20.95 3.04
N LEU A 333 -19.48 -20.43 2.42
CA LEU A 333 -19.44 -20.10 0.98
C LEU A 333 -18.84 -21.31 0.23
N ASP A 334 -19.63 -21.91 -0.66
CA ASP A 334 -19.31 -23.14 -1.41
C ASP A 334 -19.04 -22.92 -2.90
N ASN A 335 -19.19 -21.65 -3.36
CA ASN A 335 -19.04 -21.23 -4.74
C ASN A 335 -17.68 -20.54 -5.03
N LEU A 336 -16.67 -20.72 -4.17
CA LEU A 336 -15.30 -20.28 -4.37
C LEU A 336 -14.41 -21.40 -4.90
N ASP A 337 -13.70 -21.14 -5.99
CA ASP A 337 -12.56 -21.91 -6.48
C ASP A 337 -11.28 -21.10 -6.33
N ALA A 338 -10.49 -21.39 -5.28
CA ALA A 338 -9.25 -20.67 -5.00
C ALA A 338 -8.04 -21.43 -5.60
N GLN A 339 -7.32 -20.78 -6.50
CA GLN A 339 -6.22 -21.36 -7.27
C GLN A 339 -4.89 -20.64 -6.99
N THR A 340 -3.81 -21.42 -6.84
CA THR A 340 -2.45 -20.85 -6.80
C THR A 340 -1.90 -20.81 -8.21
N LEU A 341 -1.73 -19.60 -8.77
CA LEU A 341 -1.27 -19.39 -10.14
C LEU A 341 -0.40 -18.14 -10.24
N ASN A 342 0.67 -18.22 -11.03
CA ASN A 342 1.47 -17.04 -11.34
C ASN A 342 0.82 -16.25 -12.50
N LEU A 343 0.28 -15.08 -12.19
CA LEU A 343 -0.35 -14.19 -13.19
C LEU A 343 0.65 -13.39 -14.04
N ASP A 344 1.96 -13.57 -13.84
CA ASP A 344 3.00 -13.08 -14.73
C ASP A 344 3.40 -14.13 -15.81
N ASP A 345 2.80 -15.32 -15.78
CA ASP A 345 2.98 -16.37 -16.78
C ASP A 345 1.89 -16.27 -17.86
N PRO A 346 2.22 -15.93 -19.12
CA PRO A 346 1.23 -15.74 -20.19
C PRO A 346 0.43 -17.00 -20.50
N ASP A 347 1.06 -18.20 -20.48
CA ASP A 347 0.38 -19.45 -20.82
C ASP A 347 -0.63 -19.82 -19.73
N ALA A 348 -0.26 -19.63 -18.45
CA ALA A 348 -1.15 -19.85 -17.32
C ALA A 348 -2.34 -18.87 -17.35
N VAL A 349 -2.12 -17.60 -17.66
CA VAL A 349 -3.18 -16.60 -17.83
C VAL A 349 -4.11 -16.94 -18.99
N GLN A 350 -3.57 -17.37 -20.12
CA GLN A 350 -4.38 -17.76 -21.28
C GLN A 350 -5.27 -18.96 -20.94
N ALA A 351 -4.74 -20.00 -20.29
CA ALA A 351 -5.49 -21.15 -19.84
C ALA A 351 -6.60 -20.78 -18.84
N LEU A 352 -6.31 -19.87 -17.90
CA LEU A 352 -7.29 -19.36 -16.94
C LEU A 352 -8.45 -18.66 -17.67
N LEU A 353 -8.16 -17.74 -18.57
CA LEU A 353 -9.17 -16.96 -19.28
C LEU A 353 -10.00 -17.78 -20.27
N ALA A 354 -9.46 -18.89 -20.81
CA ALA A 354 -10.19 -19.83 -21.66
C ALA A 354 -11.43 -20.44 -20.96
N SER A 355 -11.47 -20.44 -19.63
CA SER A 355 -12.61 -20.94 -18.86
C SER A 355 -13.85 -19.97 -18.87
N GLY A 356 -13.70 -18.75 -19.39
CA GLY A 356 -14.74 -17.74 -19.53
C GLY A 356 -15.15 -17.08 -18.21
N PHE A 357 -15.28 -15.75 -18.23
CA PHE A 357 -15.75 -14.94 -17.10
C PHE A 357 -16.65 -13.81 -17.60
N ASP A 358 -17.64 -13.45 -16.79
CA ASP A 358 -18.55 -12.33 -17.08
C ASP A 358 -18.00 -11.01 -16.56
N ALA A 359 -17.25 -11.08 -15.45
CA ALA A 359 -16.59 -9.93 -14.83
C ALA A 359 -15.25 -10.35 -14.19
N ALA A 360 -14.34 -9.38 -14.05
CA ALA A 360 -13.06 -9.56 -13.35
C ALA A 360 -12.78 -8.42 -12.38
N LEU A 361 -12.18 -8.74 -11.22
CA LEU A 361 -11.62 -7.81 -10.26
C LEU A 361 -10.12 -8.05 -10.17
N LEU A 362 -9.33 -6.98 -10.27
CA LEU A 362 -7.87 -7.01 -10.19
C LEU A 362 -7.40 -6.10 -9.04
N ASP A 363 -6.60 -6.63 -8.11
CA ASP A 363 -5.95 -5.86 -7.03
C ASP A 363 -4.45 -6.23 -6.94
N PRO A 364 -3.66 -5.93 -8.01
CA PRO A 364 -2.26 -6.34 -8.05
C PRO A 364 -1.37 -5.53 -7.12
N ALA A 365 -0.22 -6.10 -6.77
CA ALA A 365 0.87 -5.39 -6.13
C ALA A 365 1.45 -4.29 -7.06
N ARG A 366 2.40 -3.49 -6.54
CA ARG A 366 2.99 -2.33 -7.25
C ARG A 366 3.46 -2.56 -8.70
N PRO A 367 3.90 -3.75 -9.14
CA PRO A 367 4.25 -3.97 -10.56
C PRO A 367 3.08 -3.86 -11.54
N GLY A 368 1.83 -3.93 -11.04
CA GLY A 368 0.61 -3.94 -11.85
C GLY A 368 0.27 -5.33 -12.38
N ALA A 369 -0.61 -5.38 -13.38
CA ALA A 369 -1.17 -6.60 -13.96
C ALA A 369 -0.95 -6.66 -15.48
N GLN A 370 0.26 -6.31 -15.96
CA GLN A 370 0.54 -6.15 -17.39
C GLN A 370 0.16 -7.36 -18.22
N VAL A 371 0.61 -8.56 -17.81
CA VAL A 371 0.36 -9.82 -18.57
C VAL A 371 -1.13 -10.12 -18.62
N LEU A 372 -1.83 -10.00 -17.48
CA LEU A 372 -3.27 -10.23 -17.43
C LEU A 372 -4.03 -9.19 -18.28
N CYS A 373 -3.66 -7.91 -18.22
CA CYS A 373 -4.32 -6.86 -19.02
C CYS A 373 -4.08 -7.06 -20.53
N GLN A 374 -2.88 -7.51 -20.94
CA GLN A 374 -2.61 -7.88 -22.34
C GLN A 374 -3.49 -9.04 -22.81
N ALA A 375 -3.65 -10.06 -21.99
CA ALA A 375 -4.49 -11.22 -22.33
C ALA A 375 -5.99 -10.84 -22.35
N LEU A 376 -6.46 -10.03 -21.42
CA LEU A 376 -7.83 -9.48 -21.42
C LEU A 376 -8.10 -8.62 -22.68
N ALA A 377 -7.11 -7.85 -23.11
CA ALA A 377 -7.20 -7.01 -24.30
C ALA A 377 -7.23 -7.82 -25.62
N ALA A 378 -6.48 -8.90 -25.70
CA ALA A 378 -6.28 -9.67 -26.94
C ALA A 378 -7.42 -10.62 -27.28
N GLY A 379 -8.30 -10.99 -26.31
CA GLY A 379 -9.29 -12.03 -26.47
C GLY A 379 -10.72 -11.60 -26.16
N SER A 380 -11.61 -12.59 -25.99
CA SER A 380 -12.97 -12.45 -25.46
C SER A 380 -12.91 -12.32 -23.92
N GLY A 381 -12.27 -11.26 -23.42
CA GLY A 381 -12.23 -10.96 -21.98
C GLY A 381 -13.63 -10.63 -21.43
N PRO A 382 -13.79 -10.58 -20.10
CA PRO A 382 -15.07 -10.30 -19.46
C PRO A 382 -15.62 -8.92 -19.87
N GLY A 383 -16.95 -8.77 -19.86
CA GLY A 383 -17.58 -7.49 -20.19
C GLY A 383 -17.24 -6.35 -19.22
N ARG A 384 -16.87 -6.67 -17.98
CA ARG A 384 -16.51 -5.70 -16.93
C ARG A 384 -15.20 -6.08 -16.25
N VAL A 385 -14.31 -5.09 -16.09
CA VAL A 385 -13.07 -5.22 -15.34
C VAL A 385 -13.00 -4.10 -14.31
N LEU A 386 -12.96 -4.46 -13.02
CA LEU A 386 -12.68 -3.54 -11.93
C LEU A 386 -11.21 -3.66 -11.55
N TYR A 387 -10.49 -2.54 -11.56
CA TYR A 387 -9.06 -2.50 -11.24
C TYR A 387 -8.82 -1.62 -10.01
N VAL A 388 -8.31 -2.20 -8.94
CA VAL A 388 -7.80 -1.50 -7.74
C VAL A 388 -6.30 -1.39 -7.86
N SER A 389 -5.72 -0.21 -7.56
CA SER A 389 -4.27 -0.01 -7.72
C SER A 389 -3.68 0.92 -6.68
N CYS A 390 -2.51 0.53 -6.16
CA CYS A 390 -1.66 1.34 -5.29
C CYS A 390 -0.52 2.07 -6.04
N ASN A 391 -0.46 1.96 -7.38
CA ASN A 391 0.60 2.57 -8.19
C ASN A 391 0.05 3.16 -9.49
N PRO A 392 -0.21 4.48 -9.54
CA PRO A 392 -0.75 5.13 -10.74
C PRO A 392 0.07 4.94 -12.00
N ALA A 393 1.40 4.79 -11.88
CA ALA A 393 2.27 4.65 -13.06
C ALA A 393 2.08 3.30 -13.77
N THR A 394 2.03 2.19 -13.02
CA THR A 394 1.77 0.86 -13.59
C THR A 394 0.31 0.71 -13.99
N TRP A 395 -0.61 1.27 -13.20
CA TRP A 395 -2.02 1.29 -13.55
C TRP A 395 -2.27 2.02 -14.89
N LYS A 396 -1.64 3.16 -15.12
CA LYS A 396 -1.73 3.92 -16.39
C LYS A 396 -1.31 3.09 -17.60
N ARG A 397 -0.22 2.32 -17.48
CA ARG A 397 0.24 1.38 -18.52
C ARG A 397 -0.84 0.31 -18.77
N ASP A 398 -1.36 -0.31 -17.71
CA ASP A 398 -2.33 -1.40 -17.78
C ASP A 398 -3.68 -0.90 -18.29
N ALA A 399 -4.10 0.31 -17.89
CA ALA A 399 -5.30 0.98 -18.39
C ALA A 399 -5.22 1.24 -19.90
N ALA A 400 -4.07 1.69 -20.41
CA ALA A 400 -3.86 1.86 -21.85
C ALA A 400 -4.02 0.54 -22.62
N LEU A 401 -3.47 -0.56 -22.10
CA LEU A 401 -3.64 -1.89 -22.70
C LEU A 401 -5.10 -2.32 -22.77
N LEU A 402 -5.89 -2.10 -21.69
CA LEU A 402 -7.31 -2.40 -21.68
C LEU A 402 -8.08 -1.54 -22.69
N ILE A 403 -7.77 -0.24 -22.75
CA ILE A 403 -8.42 0.70 -23.69
C ILE A 403 -8.10 0.33 -25.14
N ASP A 404 -6.84 0.04 -25.46
CA ASP A 404 -6.42 -0.43 -26.78
C ASP A 404 -7.12 -1.75 -27.15
N GLY A 405 -7.45 -2.58 -26.15
CA GLY A 405 -8.21 -3.82 -26.29
C GLY A 405 -9.72 -3.64 -26.38
N GLY A 406 -10.24 -2.41 -26.49
CA GLY A 406 -11.66 -2.10 -26.67
C GLY A 406 -12.46 -1.92 -25.38
N TYR A 407 -11.79 -1.83 -24.21
CA TYR A 407 -12.47 -1.41 -22.99
C TYR A 407 -12.56 0.12 -22.90
N ARG A 408 -13.65 0.61 -22.34
CA ARG A 408 -13.84 2.02 -22.02
C ARG A 408 -13.75 2.22 -20.52
N LEU A 409 -12.92 3.17 -20.05
CA LEU A 409 -12.83 3.58 -18.65
C LEU A 409 -14.07 4.41 -18.29
N VAL A 410 -15.03 3.82 -17.58
CA VAL A 410 -16.31 4.47 -17.29
C VAL A 410 -16.34 5.19 -15.96
N GLN A 411 -15.60 4.70 -14.95
CA GLN A 411 -15.53 5.31 -13.62
C GLN A 411 -14.12 5.22 -13.06
N LEU A 412 -13.69 6.27 -12.35
CA LEU A 412 -12.43 6.31 -11.60
C LEU A 412 -12.62 7.13 -10.34
N GLY A 413 -12.13 6.62 -9.20
CA GLY A 413 -12.12 7.30 -7.91
C GLY A 413 -10.86 7.02 -7.11
N LEU A 414 -10.44 7.99 -6.32
CA LEU A 414 -9.33 7.84 -5.38
C LEU A 414 -9.80 7.26 -4.04
N MET A 415 -8.87 6.67 -3.30
CA MET A 415 -9.11 6.16 -1.95
C MET A 415 -7.99 6.64 -1.02
N ASP A 416 -8.34 7.25 0.11
CA ASP A 416 -7.35 7.73 1.10
C ASP A 416 -6.89 6.61 2.05
N MET A 417 -6.47 5.49 1.46
CA MET A 417 -5.94 4.34 2.19
C MET A 417 -4.75 4.71 3.08
N PHE A 418 -3.94 5.67 2.61
CA PHE A 418 -2.70 6.12 3.26
C PHE A 418 -2.72 7.63 3.46
N SER A 419 -3.62 8.14 4.29
CA SER A 419 -3.64 9.55 4.68
C SER A 419 -2.29 9.99 5.25
N GLN A 420 -1.92 11.26 5.09
CA GLN A 420 -0.64 11.85 5.48
C GLN A 420 0.57 11.41 4.64
N THR A 421 0.38 10.54 3.64
CA THR A 421 1.47 10.05 2.79
C THR A 421 1.26 10.45 1.33
N ALA A 422 2.32 10.33 0.52
CA ALA A 422 2.24 10.55 -0.92
C ALA A 422 1.63 9.36 -1.70
N HIS A 423 1.27 8.27 -1.05
CA HIS A 423 0.66 7.13 -1.73
C HIS A 423 -0.70 7.52 -2.32
N VAL A 424 -0.93 7.07 -3.55
CA VAL A 424 -2.20 7.22 -4.26
C VAL A 424 -2.78 5.83 -4.49
N GLU A 425 -3.98 5.62 -3.97
CA GLU A 425 -4.79 4.42 -4.23
C GLU A 425 -5.97 4.84 -5.09
N LEU A 426 -6.31 4.02 -6.07
CA LEU A 426 -7.42 4.29 -6.97
C LEU A 426 -8.20 3.01 -7.30
N MET A 427 -9.45 3.20 -7.68
CA MET A 427 -10.32 2.16 -8.22
C MET A 427 -10.88 2.63 -9.55
N ALA A 428 -10.90 1.77 -10.55
CA ALA A 428 -11.33 2.07 -11.90
C ALA A 428 -12.21 0.94 -12.45
N LEU A 429 -13.31 1.30 -13.09
CA LEU A 429 -14.19 0.37 -13.78
C LEU A 429 -14.02 0.54 -15.30
N PHE A 430 -13.72 -0.57 -15.96
CA PHE A 430 -13.67 -0.68 -17.41
C PHE A 430 -14.82 -1.55 -17.91
N ILE A 431 -15.45 -1.14 -19.01
CA ILE A 431 -16.52 -1.89 -19.67
C ILE A 431 -16.16 -2.06 -21.14
N ARG A 432 -16.33 -3.28 -21.65
CA ARG A 432 -16.29 -3.61 -23.07
C ARG A 432 -17.73 -3.79 -23.55
N GLU A 433 -18.11 -3.02 -24.55
CA GLU A 433 -19.37 -3.25 -25.27
C GLU A 433 -19.15 -4.45 -26.20
N GLY A 434 -20.04 -5.44 -26.12
CA GLY A 434 -20.02 -6.64 -26.95
C GLY A 434 -20.36 -6.38 -28.42
#